data_4ebb4f075ef1d1233f06da3e316d4cb9
#
_entry.id   4ebb4f075ef1d1233f06da3e316d4cb9
#
_cell.length_a   1.000
_cell.length_b   1.000
_cell.length_c   1.000
_cell.angle_alpha   90.00
_cell.angle_beta   90.00
_cell.angle_gamma   90.00
#
_symmetry.space_group_name_H-M   'P 1'
#
loop_
_entity.id
_entity.type
_entity.pdbx_description
1 polymer ?
#
loop_
_entity_poly.entity_id
_entity_poly.type
_entity_poly.pdbx_seq_one_letter_code
_entity_poly.pdbx_strand_id
1 'polypeptide(L)'
;MTTLPLRKLGALPVAQFMRDAWQRRPLLVRNALPGFMPPVGTRRLLELACMPEAEARLIERANATWKVSHGPFRRLPSLRRPHWTVLVQGVDLLDAGAQALLQRFRFVPDARLDDLMVSYATEGGGVGPHVDSYDVFLLQAHGRRRWRISRQRDLRLVSGAPLRILANFRPSAEYILEPGDLLYLPPGVAHEGTALGECLTYSIGFRAPTYQELLEPMLADFAGHANLRGRYSDRGLKPTRHPAALPGGMLRTLHAELVAPRPRQSDTARFLLSYLSEPKAQVVFERPVRPMQAAAFQAAVRRRGVTLDRRTRVLYHRGAIGINGEHVNLEPGVRVPVQRLADVRELTPAALQAAPAATFASLHRWYVAGWLHLAPGNSHP
;
A
#
# COMPACT_ATOMS: atom_id res chain seq x y z
N MET A 1 -4.63 21.38 3.90
CA MET A 1 -4.93 21.57 2.45
C MET A 1 -5.05 20.19 1.82
N THR A 2 -6.17 19.89 1.20
CA THR A 2 -6.40 18.61 0.51
C THR A 2 -5.47 18.53 -0.70
N THR A 3 -4.60 17.51 -0.72
CA THR A 3 -3.67 17.30 -1.82
C THR A 3 -4.40 16.62 -2.98
N LEU A 4 -4.52 17.31 -4.11
CA LEU A 4 -5.16 16.75 -5.30
C LEU A 4 -4.20 15.81 -6.07
N PRO A 5 -4.71 14.73 -6.69
CA PRO A 5 -3.94 13.89 -7.58
C PRO A 5 -3.33 14.68 -8.75
N LEU A 6 -2.16 14.24 -9.19
CA LEU A 6 -1.50 14.80 -10.37
C LEU A 6 -2.37 14.62 -11.61
N ARG A 7 -2.43 15.65 -12.44
CA ARG A 7 -3.03 15.59 -13.78
C ARG A 7 -1.99 15.42 -14.88
N LYS A 8 -0.73 15.74 -14.57
CA LYS A 8 0.42 15.62 -15.45
C LYS A 8 1.64 15.13 -14.68
N LEU A 9 2.52 14.43 -15.34
CA LEU A 9 3.89 14.12 -14.94
C LEU A 9 4.80 14.99 -15.83
N GLY A 10 5.30 16.10 -15.32
CA GLY A 10 5.92 17.12 -16.13
C GLY A 10 4.99 17.61 -17.24
N ALA A 11 5.41 17.46 -18.49
CA ALA A 11 4.59 17.77 -19.68
C ALA A 11 3.59 16.65 -20.04
N LEU A 12 3.78 15.41 -19.55
CA LEU A 12 2.99 14.25 -19.94
C LEU A 12 1.66 14.20 -19.19
N PRO A 13 0.49 14.24 -19.87
CA PRO A 13 -0.80 14.04 -19.23
C PRO A 13 -0.90 12.64 -18.59
N VAL A 14 -1.43 12.54 -17.36
CA VAL A 14 -1.61 11.26 -16.66
C VAL A 14 -2.47 10.30 -17.49
N ALA A 15 -3.55 10.78 -18.13
CA ALA A 15 -4.37 9.92 -18.99
C ALA A 15 -3.56 9.28 -20.15
N GLN A 16 -2.60 10.00 -20.72
CA GLN A 16 -1.70 9.47 -21.74
C GLN A 16 -0.74 8.44 -21.11
N PHE A 17 -0.15 8.75 -19.94
CA PHE A 17 0.70 7.81 -19.20
C PHE A 17 -0.04 6.48 -18.93
N MET A 18 -1.26 6.55 -18.41
CA MET A 18 -2.06 5.36 -18.09
C MET A 18 -2.37 4.52 -19.34
N ARG A 19 -2.62 5.15 -20.48
CA ARG A 19 -2.89 4.46 -21.75
C ARG A 19 -1.64 3.84 -22.36
N ASP A 20 -0.50 4.54 -22.34
CA ASP A 20 0.65 4.22 -23.18
C ASP A 20 1.81 3.53 -22.43
N ALA A 21 1.88 3.68 -21.10
CA ALA A 21 2.99 3.18 -20.29
C ALA A 21 2.57 2.25 -19.13
N TRP A 22 1.46 2.57 -18.44
CA TRP A 22 1.03 1.80 -17.26
C TRP A 22 0.88 0.31 -17.56
N GLN A 23 1.61 -0.54 -16.80
CA GLN A 23 1.71 -2.00 -16.97
C GLN A 23 2.12 -2.49 -18.36
N ARG A 24 2.77 -1.63 -19.14
CA ARG A 24 3.18 -1.96 -20.51
C ARG A 24 4.68 -1.82 -20.74
N ARG A 25 5.27 -0.72 -20.29
CA ARG A 25 6.69 -0.44 -20.53
C ARG A 25 7.27 0.54 -19.51
N PRO A 26 8.60 0.46 -19.24
CA PRO A 26 9.31 1.51 -18.52
C PRO A 26 9.16 2.86 -19.21
N LEU A 27 9.14 3.91 -18.38
CA LEU A 27 9.08 5.28 -18.89
C LEU A 27 9.87 6.23 -17.99
N LEU A 28 10.83 6.93 -18.54
CA LEU A 28 11.50 8.05 -17.90
C LEU A 28 10.74 9.34 -18.22
N VAL A 29 10.40 10.12 -17.21
CA VAL A 29 9.85 11.46 -17.34
C VAL A 29 10.80 12.45 -16.69
N ARG A 30 11.42 13.31 -17.48
CA ARG A 30 12.31 14.36 -17.00
C ARG A 30 11.49 15.46 -16.34
N ASN A 31 11.99 15.98 -15.22
CA ASN A 31 11.34 17.03 -14.45
C ASN A 31 9.82 16.75 -14.27
N ALA A 32 9.51 15.52 -13.87
CA ALA A 32 8.12 15.06 -13.72
C ALA A 32 7.33 15.84 -12.65
N LEU A 33 8.03 16.35 -11.65
CA LEU A 33 7.50 17.21 -10.58
C LEU A 33 8.31 18.52 -10.55
N PRO A 34 7.96 19.51 -11.38
CA PRO A 34 8.68 20.78 -11.43
C PRO A 34 8.72 21.44 -10.04
N GLY A 35 9.90 21.92 -9.64
CA GLY A 35 10.09 22.56 -8.33
C GLY A 35 9.94 21.59 -7.16
N PHE A 36 10.13 20.30 -7.37
CA PHE A 36 9.99 19.30 -6.31
C PHE A 36 10.95 19.56 -5.14
N MET A 37 10.35 19.75 -3.95
CA MET A 37 11.08 19.82 -2.69
C MET A 37 10.78 18.55 -1.90
N PRO A 38 11.80 17.76 -1.53
CA PRO A 38 11.61 16.51 -0.80
C PRO A 38 11.04 16.79 0.62
N PRO A 39 9.86 16.27 0.97
CA PRO A 39 9.29 16.47 2.30
C PRO A 39 10.14 15.81 3.41
N VAL A 40 10.83 14.72 3.09
CA VAL A 40 11.74 14.01 4.01
C VAL A 40 13.14 14.07 3.44
N GLY A 41 13.98 14.99 3.92
CA GLY A 41 15.39 15.08 3.55
C GLY A 41 16.24 14.01 4.24
N THR A 42 17.53 13.96 3.89
CA THR A 42 18.50 12.99 4.42
C THR A 42 18.46 12.88 5.94
N ARG A 43 18.60 14.00 6.65
CA ARG A 43 18.60 14.02 8.13
C ARG A 43 17.35 13.34 8.70
N ARG A 44 16.18 13.76 8.23
CA ARG A 44 14.90 13.23 8.71
C ARG A 44 14.75 11.74 8.41
N LEU A 45 15.19 11.28 7.24
CA LEU A 45 15.16 9.86 6.90
C LEU A 45 16.03 9.01 7.81
N LEU A 46 17.24 9.49 8.15
CA LEU A 46 18.14 8.79 9.05
C LEU A 46 17.58 8.74 10.48
N GLU A 47 16.91 9.80 10.95
CA GLU A 47 16.16 9.79 12.21
C GLU A 47 15.05 8.73 12.19
N LEU A 48 14.24 8.69 11.13
CA LEU A 48 13.18 7.70 10.96
C LEU A 48 13.73 6.27 10.99
N ALA A 49 14.86 6.00 10.34
CA ALA A 49 15.47 4.67 10.32
C ALA A 49 15.88 4.16 11.73
N CYS A 50 16.00 5.05 12.71
CA CYS A 50 16.31 4.71 14.10
C CYS A 50 15.07 4.56 15.00
N MET A 51 13.87 4.87 14.48
CA MET A 51 12.62 4.79 15.24
C MET A 51 12.09 3.34 15.29
N PRO A 52 11.56 2.90 16.46
CA PRO A 52 10.99 1.55 16.60
C PRO A 52 9.80 1.28 15.67
N GLU A 53 9.04 2.30 15.32
CA GLU A 53 7.86 2.20 14.47
C GLU A 53 8.20 2.11 12.97
N ALA A 54 9.47 2.36 12.60
CA ALA A 54 9.90 2.38 11.21
C ALA A 54 10.42 1.00 10.78
N GLU A 55 9.89 0.50 9.68
CA GLU A 55 10.49 -0.64 8.99
C GLU A 55 11.68 -0.16 8.16
N ALA A 56 12.89 -0.32 8.71
CA ALA A 56 14.11 0.13 8.06
C ALA A 56 15.07 -1.02 7.77
N ARG A 57 15.79 -0.90 6.64
CA ARG A 57 16.83 -1.87 6.23
C ARG A 57 18.09 -1.12 5.83
N LEU A 58 19.23 -1.58 6.35
CA LEU A 58 20.55 -1.12 5.94
C LEU A 58 21.19 -2.19 5.05
N ILE A 59 21.63 -1.78 3.87
CA ILE A 59 22.29 -2.63 2.90
C ILE A 59 23.70 -2.09 2.71
N GLU A 60 24.69 -2.93 2.93
CA GLU A 60 26.11 -2.65 2.77
C GLU A 60 26.68 -3.58 1.71
N ARG A 61 27.50 -3.05 0.80
CA ARG A 61 28.18 -3.82 -0.22
C ARG A 61 29.69 -3.76 -0.01
N ALA A 62 30.32 -4.92 0.12
CA ALA A 62 31.77 -5.06 0.21
C ALA A 62 32.23 -6.20 -0.70
N ASN A 63 33.18 -5.96 -1.61
CA ASN A 63 33.81 -6.98 -2.46
C ASN A 63 32.79 -7.93 -3.13
N ALA A 64 31.77 -7.41 -3.78
CA ALA A 64 30.67 -8.17 -4.41
C ALA A 64 29.75 -8.97 -3.45
N THR A 65 29.95 -8.86 -2.14
CA THR A 65 29.05 -9.42 -1.13
C THR A 65 28.07 -8.38 -0.60
N TRP A 66 26.91 -8.85 -0.18
CA TRP A 66 25.84 -8.02 0.36
C TRP A 66 25.60 -8.37 1.81
N LYS A 67 25.49 -7.34 2.65
CA LYS A 67 25.06 -7.49 4.04
C LYS A 67 23.79 -6.70 4.24
N VAL A 68 22.78 -7.32 4.85
CA VAL A 68 21.51 -6.69 5.21
C VAL A 68 21.32 -6.69 6.71
N SER A 69 20.98 -5.55 7.26
CA SER A 69 20.61 -5.40 8.66
C SER A 69 19.25 -4.72 8.76
N HIS A 70 18.44 -5.09 9.75
CA HIS A 70 17.11 -4.54 9.98
C HIS A 70 17.13 -3.58 11.17
N GLY A 71 16.36 -2.49 11.04
CA GLY A 71 16.16 -1.53 12.12
C GLY A 71 15.28 -2.07 13.28
N PRO A 72 15.06 -1.28 14.32
CA PRO A 72 15.56 0.10 14.48
C PRO A 72 17.07 0.14 14.70
N PHE A 73 17.74 1.13 14.11
CA PHE A 73 19.21 1.26 14.21
C PHE A 73 19.59 2.17 15.37
N ARG A 74 20.52 1.71 16.23
CA ARG A 74 21.14 2.58 17.23
C ARG A 74 22.13 3.58 16.61
N ARG A 75 22.78 3.17 15.52
CA ARG A 75 23.75 3.97 14.78
C ARG A 75 23.80 3.49 13.33
N LEU A 76 23.84 4.44 12.40
CA LEU A 76 24.08 4.19 10.98
C LEU A 76 25.54 4.42 10.63
N PRO A 77 26.07 3.87 9.51
CA PRO A 77 27.42 4.14 9.05
C PRO A 77 27.67 5.63 8.80
N SER A 78 28.92 6.05 8.79
CA SER A 78 29.30 7.41 8.42
C SER A 78 28.84 7.73 6.98
N LEU A 79 28.31 8.93 6.75
CA LEU A 79 27.92 9.40 5.42
C LEU A 79 29.10 9.49 4.43
N ARG A 80 30.34 9.59 4.95
CA ARG A 80 31.56 9.57 4.15
C ARG A 80 31.96 8.18 3.68
N ARG A 81 31.42 7.12 4.29
CA ARG A 81 31.70 5.74 3.90
C ARG A 81 30.90 5.40 2.66
N PRO A 82 31.51 4.90 1.56
CA PRO A 82 30.79 4.54 0.36
C PRO A 82 30.08 3.17 0.49
N HIS A 83 29.28 2.82 -0.53
CA HIS A 83 28.67 1.52 -0.77
C HIS A 83 27.67 1.04 0.29
N TRP A 84 26.90 1.95 0.87
CA TRP A 84 25.77 1.56 1.70
C TRP A 84 24.51 2.36 1.35
N THR A 85 23.39 1.76 1.69
CA THR A 85 22.04 2.32 1.46
C THR A 85 21.17 1.99 2.65
N VAL A 86 20.43 2.98 3.15
CA VAL A 86 19.33 2.74 4.09
C VAL A 86 18.01 2.97 3.38
N LEU A 87 17.05 2.06 3.60
CA LEU A 87 15.68 2.15 3.08
C LEU A 87 14.74 2.20 4.27
N VAL A 88 13.76 3.10 4.22
CA VAL A 88 12.67 3.17 5.20
C VAL A 88 11.36 2.97 4.43
N GLN A 89 10.64 1.92 4.80
CA GLN A 89 9.36 1.54 4.20
C GLN A 89 8.23 2.32 4.86
N GLY A 90 7.15 2.61 4.12
CA GLY A 90 5.96 3.24 4.68
C GLY A 90 6.20 4.61 5.31
N VAL A 91 7.08 5.43 4.73
CA VAL A 91 7.40 6.78 5.25
C VAL A 91 6.16 7.68 5.28
N ASP A 92 5.20 7.45 4.41
CA ASP A 92 3.87 8.09 4.39
C ASP A 92 3.05 7.85 5.68
N LEU A 93 3.31 6.74 6.38
CA LEU A 93 2.68 6.44 7.67
C LEU A 93 3.33 7.21 8.83
N LEU A 94 4.56 7.68 8.64
CA LEU A 94 5.39 8.31 9.67
C LEU A 94 5.51 9.83 9.52
N ASP A 95 5.33 10.34 8.29
CA ASP A 95 5.54 11.75 7.96
C ASP A 95 4.38 12.31 7.12
N ALA A 96 3.84 13.47 7.53
CA ALA A 96 2.70 14.10 6.87
C ALA A 96 3.01 14.63 5.47
N GLY A 97 4.23 15.11 5.24
CA GLY A 97 4.66 15.58 3.92
C GLY A 97 4.85 14.44 2.94
N ALA A 98 5.38 13.29 3.42
CA ALA A 98 5.47 12.06 2.65
C ALA A 98 4.08 11.53 2.28
N GLN A 99 3.15 11.55 3.22
CA GLN A 99 1.76 11.18 2.97
C GLN A 99 1.10 12.12 1.94
N ALA A 100 1.31 13.42 2.05
CA ALA A 100 0.81 14.38 1.07
C ALA A 100 1.40 14.13 -0.34
N LEU A 101 2.68 13.76 -0.43
CA LEU A 101 3.29 13.35 -1.71
C LEU A 101 2.62 12.10 -2.27
N LEU A 102 2.42 11.06 -1.45
CA LEU A 102 1.75 9.82 -1.87
C LEU A 102 0.34 10.10 -2.42
N GLN A 103 -0.42 11.01 -1.80
CA GLN A 103 -1.75 11.41 -2.25
C GLN A 103 -1.77 11.98 -3.68
N ARG A 104 -0.68 12.56 -4.14
CA ARG A 104 -0.56 13.06 -5.53
C ARG A 104 -0.61 11.94 -6.57
N PHE A 105 -0.31 10.70 -6.20
CA PHE A 105 -0.34 9.53 -7.09
C PHE A 105 -1.68 8.78 -7.08
N ARG A 106 -2.71 9.29 -6.40
CA ARG A 106 -4.07 8.74 -6.37
C ARG A 106 -4.85 8.90 -7.69
N PHE A 107 -4.16 9.18 -8.77
CA PHE A 107 -4.70 8.93 -10.11
C PHE A 107 -4.71 7.43 -10.48
N VAL A 108 -3.99 6.61 -9.70
CA VAL A 108 -4.18 5.16 -9.61
C VAL A 108 -5.06 4.89 -8.39
N PRO A 109 -6.06 4.00 -8.47
CA PRO A 109 -6.97 3.72 -7.35
C PRO A 109 -6.26 3.30 -6.07
N ASP A 110 -6.78 3.71 -4.92
CA ASP A 110 -6.23 3.37 -3.59
C ASP A 110 -6.10 1.87 -3.34
N ALA A 111 -6.96 1.05 -3.97
CA ALA A 111 -6.86 -0.41 -3.95
C ALA A 111 -5.51 -0.94 -4.48
N ARG A 112 -4.83 -0.14 -5.33
CA ARG A 112 -3.52 -0.45 -5.90
C ARG A 112 -2.38 0.26 -5.17
N LEU A 113 -2.64 1.40 -4.52
CA LEU A 113 -1.62 2.18 -3.84
C LEU A 113 -1.11 1.42 -2.60
N ASP A 114 0.20 1.22 -2.51
CA ASP A 114 0.79 0.54 -1.35
C ASP A 114 1.36 1.53 -0.36
N ASP A 115 2.54 2.09 -0.64
CA ASP A 115 3.22 3.02 0.25
C ASP A 115 4.26 3.88 -0.46
N LEU A 116 4.88 4.76 0.32
CA LEU A 116 6.06 5.51 -0.06
C LEU A 116 7.27 4.98 0.72
N MET A 117 8.18 4.31 0.04
CA MET A 117 9.50 3.97 0.56
C MET A 117 10.50 5.08 0.20
N VAL A 118 11.37 5.45 1.11
CA VAL A 118 12.47 6.39 0.83
C VAL A 118 13.80 5.70 1.10
N SER A 119 14.74 5.87 0.16
CA SER A 119 16.10 5.36 0.29
C SER A 119 17.13 6.49 0.23
N TYR A 120 18.09 6.48 1.15
CA TYR A 120 19.33 7.23 1.07
C TYR A 120 20.47 6.29 0.72
N ALA A 121 21.36 6.71 -0.16
CA ALA A 121 22.56 5.97 -0.54
C ALA A 121 23.77 6.88 -0.62
N THR A 122 24.93 6.39 -0.21
CA THR A 122 26.23 7.00 -0.43
C THR A 122 26.79 6.58 -1.80
N GLU A 123 27.92 7.15 -2.21
CA GLU A 123 28.60 6.80 -3.47
C GLU A 123 28.68 5.29 -3.67
N GLY A 124 28.23 4.80 -4.83
CA GLY A 124 28.19 3.38 -5.18
C GLY A 124 27.17 2.54 -4.41
N GLY A 125 26.39 3.16 -3.51
CA GLY A 125 25.33 2.49 -2.75
C GLY A 125 24.14 2.10 -3.64
N GLY A 126 23.43 1.04 -3.23
CA GLY A 126 22.28 0.49 -3.93
C GLY A 126 21.91 -0.88 -3.39
N VAL A 127 20.87 -1.49 -3.93
CA VAL A 127 20.36 -2.81 -3.50
C VAL A 127 20.72 -3.95 -4.46
N GLY A 128 21.50 -3.64 -5.52
CA GLY A 128 21.84 -4.59 -6.58
C GLY A 128 20.71 -4.83 -7.57
N PRO A 129 20.99 -5.61 -8.63
CA PRO A 129 20.01 -5.91 -9.68
C PRO A 129 18.94 -6.87 -9.17
N HIS A 130 17.67 -6.47 -9.30
CA HIS A 130 16.51 -7.25 -8.84
C HIS A 130 15.29 -7.01 -9.73
N VAL A 131 14.20 -7.68 -9.39
CA VAL A 131 12.90 -7.56 -10.05
C VAL A 131 11.84 -7.36 -8.98
N ASP A 132 10.96 -6.39 -9.19
CA ASP A 132 9.76 -6.21 -8.38
C ASP A 132 8.54 -6.84 -9.06
N SER A 133 7.62 -7.39 -8.25
CA SER A 133 6.35 -7.95 -8.72
C SER A 133 5.24 -6.90 -8.82
N TYR A 134 5.56 -5.63 -8.60
CA TYR A 134 4.61 -4.53 -8.54
C TYR A 134 5.05 -3.34 -9.39
N ASP A 135 4.11 -2.44 -9.67
CA ASP A 135 4.40 -1.16 -10.35
C ASP A 135 5.10 -0.21 -9.37
N VAL A 136 6.11 0.51 -9.83
CA VAL A 136 6.82 1.50 -9.01
C VAL A 136 7.18 2.75 -9.81
N PHE A 137 6.99 3.92 -9.17
CA PHE A 137 7.61 5.16 -9.60
C PHE A 137 8.84 5.44 -8.74
N LEU A 138 9.96 5.64 -9.37
CA LEU A 138 11.24 6.00 -8.76
C LEU A 138 11.47 7.49 -8.99
N LEU A 139 11.13 8.30 -8.00
CA LEU A 139 11.29 9.75 -8.02
C LEU A 139 12.64 10.12 -7.41
N GLN A 140 13.52 10.74 -8.19
CA GLN A 140 14.77 11.25 -7.66
C GLN A 140 14.52 12.51 -6.86
N ALA A 141 14.92 12.51 -5.59
CA ALA A 141 14.62 13.58 -4.65
C ALA A 141 15.83 14.48 -4.36
N HIS A 142 17.02 13.90 -4.28
CA HIS A 142 18.29 14.60 -4.07
C HIS A 142 19.44 13.83 -4.70
N GLY A 143 20.49 14.54 -5.16
CA GLY A 143 21.65 13.94 -5.79
C GLY A 143 21.30 13.21 -7.10
N ARG A 144 22.20 12.34 -7.55
CA ARG A 144 22.01 11.60 -8.80
C ARG A 144 22.07 10.10 -8.58
N ARG A 145 21.24 9.36 -9.32
CA ARG A 145 21.24 7.89 -9.30
C ARG A 145 21.23 7.35 -10.72
N ARG A 146 22.12 6.43 -11.01
CA ARG A 146 22.14 5.68 -12.24
C ARG A 146 21.23 4.47 -12.13
N TRP A 147 20.26 4.37 -13.02
CA TRP A 147 19.36 3.24 -13.14
C TRP A 147 19.66 2.47 -14.41
N ARG A 148 19.97 1.19 -14.27
CA ARG A 148 20.10 0.23 -15.35
C ARG A 148 18.87 -0.67 -15.36
N ILE A 149 18.24 -0.87 -16.52
CA ILE A 149 17.02 -1.66 -16.65
C ILE A 149 17.16 -2.72 -17.72
N SER A 150 16.39 -3.82 -17.58
CA SER A 150 16.35 -4.92 -18.54
C SER A 150 15.00 -5.61 -18.57
N ARG A 151 14.58 -6.09 -19.74
CA ARG A 151 13.45 -6.99 -19.94
C ARG A 151 13.91 -8.43 -20.16
N GLN A 152 15.04 -8.81 -19.59
CA GLN A 152 15.58 -10.16 -19.67
C GLN A 152 14.62 -11.20 -19.11
N ARG A 153 14.66 -12.42 -19.66
CA ARG A 153 13.87 -13.57 -19.18
C ARG A 153 14.60 -14.38 -18.12
N ASP A 154 15.93 -14.33 -18.08
CA ASP A 154 16.73 -15.00 -17.06
C ASP A 154 16.68 -14.23 -15.75
N LEU A 155 15.86 -14.73 -14.82
CA LEU A 155 15.64 -14.14 -13.50
C LEU A 155 16.27 -15.01 -12.38
N ARG A 156 17.26 -15.84 -12.72
CA ARG A 156 17.98 -16.65 -11.71
C ARG A 156 18.64 -15.76 -10.68
N LEU A 157 18.52 -16.15 -9.43
CA LEU A 157 19.05 -15.40 -8.30
C LEU A 157 20.44 -15.93 -7.91
N VAL A 158 21.25 -15.06 -7.31
CA VAL A 158 22.49 -15.46 -6.64
C VAL A 158 22.14 -16.33 -5.45
N SER A 159 22.67 -17.56 -5.43
CA SER A 159 22.43 -18.50 -4.32
C SER A 159 23.08 -17.99 -3.02
N GLY A 160 22.33 -18.11 -1.92
CA GLY A 160 22.82 -17.69 -0.60
C GLY A 160 22.95 -16.18 -0.36
N ALA A 161 22.58 -15.35 -1.33
CA ALA A 161 22.55 -13.89 -1.13
C ALA A 161 21.42 -13.50 -0.14
N PRO A 162 21.66 -12.54 0.76
CA PRO A 162 20.65 -12.07 1.70
C PRO A 162 19.55 -11.21 1.04
N LEU A 163 19.71 -10.89 -0.23
CA LEU A 163 18.75 -10.17 -1.09
C LEU A 163 18.48 -10.99 -2.36
N ARG A 164 17.36 -10.74 -2.99
CA ARG A 164 16.99 -11.37 -4.27
C ARG A 164 17.75 -10.78 -5.45
N ILE A 165 19.07 -10.94 -5.47
CA ILE A 165 19.97 -10.40 -6.50
C ILE A 165 19.95 -11.29 -7.73
N LEU A 166 19.78 -10.69 -8.91
CA LEU A 166 19.89 -11.40 -10.18
C LEU A 166 21.35 -11.77 -10.46
N ALA A 167 21.60 -13.05 -10.76
CA ALA A 167 22.93 -13.56 -11.04
C ALA A 167 23.47 -13.06 -12.38
N ASN A 168 22.60 -12.96 -13.39
CA ASN A 168 22.96 -12.66 -14.79
C ASN A 168 22.25 -11.40 -15.28
N PHE A 169 22.44 -10.27 -14.59
CA PHE A 169 21.82 -9.02 -15.00
C PHE A 169 22.53 -8.45 -16.25
N ARG A 170 21.73 -8.26 -17.31
CA ARG A 170 22.17 -7.70 -18.59
C ARG A 170 21.33 -6.46 -18.91
N PRO A 171 21.82 -5.26 -18.59
CA PRO A 171 21.06 -4.04 -18.83
C PRO A 171 20.88 -3.79 -20.33
N SER A 172 19.68 -3.40 -20.72
CA SER A 172 19.33 -3.00 -22.09
C SER A 172 19.17 -1.48 -22.24
N ALA A 173 19.02 -0.76 -21.13
CA ALA A 173 19.00 0.70 -21.10
C ALA A 173 19.56 1.21 -19.77
N GLU A 174 20.09 2.43 -19.82
CA GLU A 174 20.65 3.14 -18.67
C GLU A 174 20.14 4.58 -18.64
N TYR A 175 19.81 5.07 -17.45
CA TYR A 175 19.35 6.42 -17.19
C TYR A 175 20.02 6.98 -15.95
N ILE A 176 20.51 8.21 -16.02
CA ILE A 176 20.91 8.98 -14.83
C ILE A 176 19.75 9.89 -14.50
N LEU A 177 19.18 9.75 -13.30
CA LEU A 177 18.11 10.58 -12.80
C LEU A 177 18.68 11.70 -11.93
N GLU A 178 18.12 12.90 -12.10
CA GLU A 178 18.37 14.11 -11.33
C GLU A 178 17.12 14.52 -10.54
N PRO A 179 17.24 15.40 -9.53
CA PRO A 179 16.09 15.81 -8.72
C PRO A 179 14.89 16.28 -9.56
N GLY A 180 13.71 15.72 -9.28
CA GLY A 180 12.48 15.95 -10.04
C GLY A 180 12.23 14.96 -11.19
N ASP A 181 13.22 14.17 -11.60
CA ASP A 181 13.05 13.11 -12.59
C ASP A 181 12.32 11.91 -11.98
N LEU A 182 11.52 11.23 -12.81
CA LEU A 182 10.73 10.08 -12.41
C LEU A 182 10.89 8.95 -13.42
N LEU A 183 11.32 7.78 -12.95
CA LEU A 183 11.35 6.55 -13.71
C LEU A 183 10.22 5.64 -13.26
N TYR A 184 9.31 5.31 -14.17
CA TYR A 184 8.28 4.31 -13.95
C TYR A 184 8.76 2.95 -14.44
N LEU A 185 8.58 1.92 -13.61
CA LEU A 185 8.83 0.53 -13.92
C LEU A 185 7.59 -0.33 -13.68
N PRO A 186 7.07 -1.04 -14.70
CA PRO A 186 6.03 -2.03 -14.52
C PRO A 186 6.59 -3.31 -13.87
N PRO A 187 5.71 -4.20 -13.33
CA PRO A 187 6.12 -5.48 -12.78
C PRO A 187 7.01 -6.28 -13.73
N GLY A 188 7.99 -6.99 -13.18
CA GLY A 188 8.84 -7.91 -13.94
C GLY A 188 10.00 -7.26 -14.70
N VAL A 189 10.17 -5.96 -14.64
CA VAL A 189 11.34 -5.29 -15.22
C VAL A 189 12.52 -5.39 -14.27
N ALA A 190 13.58 -6.09 -14.70
CA ALA A 190 14.83 -6.15 -13.95
C ALA A 190 15.50 -4.79 -13.92
N HIS A 191 15.96 -4.35 -12.76
CA HIS A 191 16.58 -3.04 -12.60
C HIS A 191 17.63 -2.99 -11.48
N GLU A 192 18.53 -2.03 -11.59
CA GLU A 192 19.56 -1.74 -10.61
C GLU A 192 19.77 -0.24 -10.50
N GLY A 193 19.69 0.28 -9.29
CA GLY A 193 19.98 1.67 -8.98
C GLY A 193 21.27 1.83 -8.21
N THR A 194 22.24 2.58 -8.76
CA THR A 194 23.51 2.89 -8.11
C THR A 194 23.65 4.39 -7.89
N ALA A 195 23.97 4.79 -6.68
CA ALA A 195 24.18 6.19 -6.33
C ALA A 195 25.44 6.76 -6.98
N LEU A 196 25.35 7.95 -7.55
CA LEU A 196 26.45 8.76 -8.06
C LEU A 196 26.63 9.97 -7.10
N GLY A 197 27.50 9.82 -6.12
CA GLY A 197 27.52 10.64 -4.93
C GLY A 197 26.43 10.22 -3.93
N GLU A 198 26.15 11.05 -2.93
CA GLU A 198 25.01 10.83 -2.05
C GLU A 198 23.70 11.13 -2.77
N CYS A 199 22.66 10.34 -2.53
CA CYS A 199 21.37 10.58 -3.14
C CYS A 199 20.19 10.08 -2.34
N LEU A 200 19.03 10.69 -2.57
CA LEU A 200 17.71 10.27 -2.06
C LEU A 200 16.80 9.89 -3.23
N THR A 201 16.17 8.73 -3.12
CA THR A 201 15.15 8.27 -4.07
C THR A 201 13.87 7.90 -3.31
N TYR A 202 12.74 8.35 -3.82
CA TYR A 202 11.42 8.02 -3.33
C TYR A 202 10.79 6.99 -4.26
N SER A 203 10.41 5.86 -3.70
CA SER A 203 9.74 4.78 -4.41
C SER A 203 8.27 4.75 -4.03
N ILE A 204 7.39 5.09 -4.97
CA ILE A 204 5.95 5.01 -4.81
C ILE A 204 5.51 3.65 -5.36
N GLY A 205 5.16 2.73 -4.46
CA GLY A 205 4.79 1.35 -4.76
C GLY A 205 3.29 1.16 -4.96
N PHE A 206 2.94 0.21 -5.86
CA PHE A 206 1.53 -0.13 -6.13
C PHE A 206 1.34 -1.64 -6.03
N ARG A 207 0.37 -2.07 -5.24
CA ARG A 207 0.06 -3.49 -5.06
C ARG A 207 -0.33 -4.15 -6.38
N ALA A 208 0.21 -5.33 -6.62
CA ALA A 208 -0.17 -6.19 -7.72
C ALA A 208 -0.25 -7.64 -7.21
N PRO A 209 -1.24 -7.97 -6.34
CA PRO A 209 -1.36 -9.30 -5.78
C PRO A 209 -1.60 -10.32 -6.90
N THR A 210 -1.03 -11.51 -6.76
CA THR A 210 -1.32 -12.62 -7.67
C THR A 210 -2.73 -13.16 -7.40
N TYR A 211 -3.31 -13.83 -8.38
CA TYR A 211 -4.60 -14.51 -8.19
C TYR A 211 -4.52 -15.58 -7.09
N GLN A 212 -3.38 -16.26 -6.94
CA GLN A 212 -3.17 -17.24 -5.89
C GLN A 212 -3.16 -16.63 -4.49
N GLU A 213 -2.51 -15.46 -4.31
CA GLU A 213 -2.51 -14.71 -3.04
C GLU A 213 -3.90 -14.22 -2.62
N LEU A 214 -4.80 -14.00 -3.58
CA LEU A 214 -6.17 -13.59 -3.31
C LEU A 214 -7.12 -14.78 -3.09
N LEU A 215 -6.86 -15.91 -3.72
CA LEU A 215 -7.78 -17.05 -3.74
C LEU A 215 -7.96 -17.68 -2.35
N GLU A 216 -6.87 -17.97 -1.66
CA GLU A 216 -6.91 -18.62 -0.34
C GLU A 216 -7.68 -17.79 0.70
N PRO A 217 -7.34 -16.52 0.95
CA PRO A 217 -8.08 -15.69 1.91
C PRO A 217 -9.52 -15.42 1.46
N MET A 218 -9.80 -15.34 0.14
CA MET A 218 -11.15 -15.20 -0.36
C MET A 218 -12.00 -16.44 -0.06
N LEU A 219 -11.47 -17.62 -0.23
CA LEU A 219 -12.17 -18.86 0.08
C LEU A 219 -12.40 -19.01 1.59
N ALA A 220 -11.43 -18.61 2.41
CA ALA A 220 -11.58 -18.58 3.86
C ALA A 220 -12.67 -17.61 4.32
N ASP A 221 -12.69 -16.39 3.77
CA ASP A 221 -13.76 -15.40 4.03
C ASP A 221 -15.13 -15.94 3.59
N PHE A 222 -15.20 -16.51 2.40
CA PHE A 222 -16.43 -17.10 1.89
C PHE A 222 -16.93 -18.25 2.78
N ALA A 223 -16.05 -19.18 3.17
CA ALA A 223 -16.39 -20.30 4.06
C ALA A 223 -16.91 -19.84 5.44
N GLY A 224 -16.31 -18.76 5.99
CA GLY A 224 -16.74 -18.15 7.25
C GLY A 224 -18.15 -17.55 7.20
N HIS A 225 -18.63 -17.18 6.01
CA HIS A 225 -19.97 -16.65 5.79
C HIS A 225 -20.94 -17.68 5.19
N ALA A 226 -20.45 -18.81 4.71
CA ALA A 226 -21.29 -19.88 4.17
C ALA A 226 -22.05 -20.56 5.30
N ASN A 227 -23.39 -20.55 5.21
CA ASN A 227 -24.27 -21.18 6.19
C ASN A 227 -24.64 -22.58 5.77
N LEU A 228 -23.64 -23.50 5.75
CA LEU A 228 -23.88 -24.91 5.53
C LEU A 228 -24.47 -25.52 6.79
N ARG A 229 -25.67 -26.11 6.66
CA ARG A 229 -26.40 -26.72 7.78
C ARG A 229 -26.48 -28.22 7.57
N GLY A 230 -26.58 -28.96 8.66
CA GLY A 230 -26.75 -30.41 8.65
C GLY A 230 -25.45 -31.16 8.90
N ARG A 231 -25.58 -32.47 8.83
CA ARG A 231 -24.47 -33.44 8.96
C ARG A 231 -24.64 -34.50 7.92
N TYR A 232 -23.55 -35.04 7.45
CA TYR A 232 -23.59 -36.23 6.61
C TYR A 232 -24.40 -37.35 7.30
N SER A 233 -25.23 -38.00 6.52
CA SER A 233 -26.03 -39.15 6.98
C SER A 233 -25.97 -40.24 5.92
N ASP A 234 -25.71 -41.46 6.39
CA ASP A 234 -25.55 -42.66 5.56
C ASP A 234 -26.63 -43.73 5.86
N ARG A 235 -27.86 -43.25 6.16
CA ARG A 235 -28.99 -44.13 6.41
C ARG A 235 -29.14 -45.16 5.28
N GLY A 236 -29.11 -46.45 5.63
CA GLY A 236 -29.19 -47.55 4.67
C GLY A 236 -27.84 -47.98 4.09
N LEU A 237 -26.72 -47.54 4.64
CA LEU A 237 -25.40 -48.07 4.30
C LEU A 237 -25.34 -49.57 4.62
N LYS A 238 -24.91 -50.37 3.64
CA LYS A 238 -24.74 -51.80 3.81
C LYS A 238 -23.36 -52.11 4.41
N PRO A 239 -23.24 -53.23 5.18
CA PRO A 239 -21.92 -53.68 5.67
C PRO A 239 -20.93 -53.90 4.52
N THR A 240 -19.68 -53.49 4.75
CA THR A 240 -18.61 -53.59 3.76
C THR A 240 -17.62 -54.70 4.08
N ARG A 241 -17.07 -55.32 3.05
CA ARG A 241 -15.89 -56.20 3.15
C ARG A 241 -14.58 -55.47 2.92
N HIS A 242 -14.65 -54.18 2.54
CA HIS A 242 -13.51 -53.31 2.24
C HIS A 242 -13.57 -52.06 3.11
N PRO A 243 -13.30 -52.14 4.42
CA PRO A 243 -13.51 -51.05 5.37
C PRO A 243 -12.63 -49.81 5.09
N ALA A 244 -11.53 -49.97 4.36
CA ALA A 244 -10.66 -48.87 3.96
C ALA A 244 -11.15 -48.14 2.68
N ALA A 245 -12.14 -48.67 1.96
CA ALA A 245 -12.65 -48.03 0.75
C ALA A 245 -13.62 -46.90 1.09
N LEU A 246 -13.39 -45.73 0.53
CA LEU A 246 -14.33 -44.60 0.65
C LEU A 246 -15.65 -44.95 -0.08
N PRO A 247 -16.80 -44.92 0.61
CA PRO A 247 -18.07 -45.23 -0.06
C PRO A 247 -18.41 -44.22 -1.15
N GLY A 248 -18.69 -44.69 -2.37
CA GLY A 248 -19.03 -43.83 -3.49
C GLY A 248 -20.28 -42.94 -3.25
N GLY A 249 -21.24 -43.45 -2.42
CA GLY A 249 -22.38 -42.63 -1.97
C GLY A 249 -21.96 -41.46 -1.09
N MET A 250 -21.06 -41.68 -0.13
CA MET A 250 -20.51 -40.62 0.72
C MET A 250 -19.81 -39.59 -0.10
N LEU A 251 -18.93 -39.99 -1.02
CA LEU A 251 -18.21 -39.07 -1.91
C LEU A 251 -19.18 -38.18 -2.70
N ARG A 252 -20.19 -38.81 -3.34
CA ARG A 252 -21.18 -38.02 -4.15
C ARG A 252 -21.97 -37.03 -3.30
N THR A 253 -22.47 -37.46 -2.12
CA THR A 253 -23.25 -36.58 -1.24
C THR A 253 -22.41 -35.43 -0.72
N LEU A 254 -21.22 -35.70 -0.17
CA LEU A 254 -20.34 -34.68 0.35
C LEU A 254 -19.85 -33.74 -0.76
N HIS A 255 -19.51 -34.26 -1.93
CA HIS A 255 -19.13 -33.45 -3.07
C HIS A 255 -20.25 -32.46 -3.46
N ALA A 256 -21.50 -32.96 -3.57
CA ALA A 256 -22.64 -32.10 -3.93
C ALA A 256 -22.85 -30.96 -2.92
N GLU A 257 -22.81 -31.27 -1.62
CA GLU A 257 -22.97 -30.26 -0.56
C GLU A 257 -21.83 -29.25 -0.51
N LEU A 258 -20.59 -29.68 -0.69
CA LEU A 258 -19.40 -28.84 -0.58
C LEU A 258 -19.18 -27.94 -1.80
N VAL A 259 -19.64 -28.35 -3.01
CA VAL A 259 -19.50 -27.51 -4.22
C VAL A 259 -20.74 -26.70 -4.56
N ALA A 260 -21.88 -26.92 -3.89
CA ALA A 260 -23.12 -26.19 -4.11
C ALA A 260 -22.99 -24.69 -3.75
N PRO A 261 -22.36 -24.32 -2.63
CA PRO A 261 -22.11 -22.93 -2.34
C PRO A 261 -21.03 -22.37 -3.28
N ARG A 262 -21.35 -21.29 -3.98
CA ARG A 262 -20.40 -20.61 -4.89
C ARG A 262 -20.30 -19.15 -4.52
N PRO A 263 -19.09 -18.59 -4.45
CA PRO A 263 -18.90 -17.16 -4.23
C PRO A 263 -19.63 -16.34 -5.31
N ARG A 264 -20.40 -15.37 -4.90
CA ARG A 264 -21.05 -14.39 -5.78
C ARG A 264 -20.13 -13.17 -5.93
N GLN A 265 -20.38 -12.32 -6.92
CA GLN A 265 -19.64 -11.06 -7.08
C GLN A 265 -19.72 -10.17 -5.83
N SER A 266 -20.85 -10.22 -5.08
CA SER A 266 -21.00 -9.52 -3.81
C SER A 266 -20.05 -10.04 -2.72
N ASP A 267 -19.80 -11.35 -2.67
CA ASP A 267 -18.87 -11.95 -1.72
C ASP A 267 -17.43 -11.56 -2.05
N THR A 268 -17.08 -11.60 -3.33
CA THR A 268 -15.79 -11.09 -3.81
C THR A 268 -15.62 -9.60 -3.51
N ALA A 269 -16.65 -8.78 -3.70
CA ALA A 269 -16.57 -7.34 -3.39
C ALA A 269 -16.40 -7.09 -1.89
N ARG A 270 -17.15 -7.81 -1.03
CA ARG A 270 -16.99 -7.75 0.43
C ARG A 270 -15.56 -8.11 0.84
N PHE A 271 -15.07 -9.25 0.37
CA PHE A 271 -13.71 -9.69 0.62
C PHE A 271 -12.67 -8.65 0.20
N LEU A 272 -12.73 -8.16 -1.05
CA LEU A 272 -11.76 -7.17 -1.55
C LEU A 272 -11.81 -5.84 -0.79
N LEU A 273 -13.00 -5.38 -0.37
CA LEU A 273 -13.13 -4.19 0.46
C LEU A 273 -12.41 -4.34 1.79
N SER A 274 -12.58 -5.48 2.48
CA SER A 274 -11.88 -5.77 3.73
C SER A 274 -10.38 -5.97 3.50
N TYR A 275 -10.01 -6.91 2.65
CA TYR A 275 -8.63 -7.34 2.42
C TYR A 275 -7.72 -6.22 1.93
N LEU A 276 -8.17 -5.43 0.94
CA LEU A 276 -7.35 -4.35 0.37
C LEU A 276 -7.35 -3.08 1.24
N SER A 277 -8.31 -2.93 2.17
CA SER A 277 -8.30 -1.84 3.15
C SER A 277 -7.57 -2.21 4.45
N GLU A 278 -7.13 -3.44 4.62
CA GLU A 278 -6.39 -3.85 5.81
C GLU A 278 -5.11 -3.02 5.96
N PRO A 279 -4.85 -2.41 7.14
CA PRO A 279 -3.63 -1.68 7.40
C PRO A 279 -2.44 -2.65 7.49
N LYS A 280 -1.22 -2.14 7.29
CA LYS A 280 0.00 -2.94 7.50
C LYS A 280 0.10 -3.36 8.98
N ALA A 281 0.69 -4.51 9.25
CA ALA A 281 0.75 -5.12 10.58
C ALA A 281 1.36 -4.22 11.67
N GLN A 282 2.29 -3.34 11.29
CA GLN A 282 2.92 -2.38 12.22
C GLN A 282 2.07 -1.15 12.53
N VAL A 283 0.91 -0.97 11.86
CA VAL A 283 0.06 0.20 12.08
C VAL A 283 -0.69 0.08 13.40
N VAL A 284 -0.46 1.04 14.27
CA VAL A 284 -1.20 1.22 15.52
C VAL A 284 -1.92 2.56 15.46
N PHE A 285 -3.24 2.54 15.69
CA PHE A 285 -4.04 3.77 15.74
C PHE A 285 -4.04 4.35 17.14
N GLU A 286 -3.75 5.63 17.23
CA GLU A 286 -3.80 6.39 18.48
C GLU A 286 -5.25 6.76 18.78
N ARG A 287 -5.83 6.06 19.74
CA ARG A 287 -7.19 6.34 20.22
C ARG A 287 -7.18 7.56 21.15
N PRO A 288 -8.20 8.42 21.15
CA PRO A 288 -8.29 9.52 22.09
C PRO A 288 -8.36 8.99 23.53
N VAL A 289 -7.52 9.51 24.41
CA VAL A 289 -7.46 9.09 25.83
C VAL A 289 -8.82 9.31 26.53
N ARG A 290 -9.51 10.40 26.17
CA ARG A 290 -10.86 10.73 26.66
C ARG A 290 -11.72 11.04 25.44
N PRO A 291 -12.38 10.04 24.83
CA PRO A 291 -13.21 10.27 23.67
C PRO A 291 -14.41 11.17 24.01
N MET A 292 -14.73 12.08 23.12
CA MET A 292 -15.93 12.90 23.23
C MET A 292 -17.18 12.01 23.17
N GLN A 293 -18.20 12.39 23.95
CA GLN A 293 -19.54 11.83 23.79
C GLN A 293 -20.12 12.19 22.42
N ALA A 294 -20.99 11.34 21.88
CA ALA A 294 -21.50 11.47 20.51
C ALA A 294 -22.06 12.87 20.18
N ALA A 295 -22.82 13.49 21.07
CA ALA A 295 -23.40 14.82 20.87
C ALA A 295 -22.31 15.92 20.83
N ALA A 296 -21.33 15.86 21.73
CA ALA A 296 -20.21 16.81 21.76
C ALA A 296 -19.33 16.66 20.51
N PHE A 297 -19.06 15.42 20.10
CA PHE A 297 -18.34 15.12 18.86
C PHE A 297 -19.09 15.68 17.64
N GLN A 298 -20.38 15.42 17.50
CA GLN A 298 -21.20 15.95 16.40
C GLN A 298 -21.14 17.48 16.35
N ALA A 299 -21.25 18.18 17.48
CA ALA A 299 -21.13 19.62 17.54
C ALA A 299 -19.74 20.12 17.13
N ALA A 300 -18.68 19.41 17.55
CA ALA A 300 -17.32 19.72 17.14
C ALA A 300 -17.08 19.51 15.64
N VAL A 301 -17.58 18.40 15.09
CA VAL A 301 -17.49 18.08 13.67
C VAL A 301 -18.22 19.10 12.80
N ARG A 302 -19.39 19.58 13.22
CA ARG A 302 -20.13 20.64 12.50
C ARG A 302 -19.37 21.98 12.46
N ARG A 303 -18.48 22.24 13.43
CA ARG A 303 -17.65 23.47 13.46
C ARG A 303 -16.32 23.31 12.74
N ARG A 304 -15.69 22.15 12.83
CA ARG A 304 -14.30 21.94 12.40
C ARG A 304 -14.18 21.03 11.18
N GLY A 305 -15.12 20.13 10.98
CA GLY A 305 -14.94 19.01 10.05
C GLY A 305 -14.12 17.86 10.64
N VAL A 306 -13.80 16.87 9.79
CA VAL A 306 -12.98 15.70 10.16
C VAL A 306 -11.97 15.41 9.07
N THR A 307 -10.86 14.80 9.47
CA THR A 307 -9.83 14.26 8.56
C THR A 307 -9.53 12.81 8.93
N LEU A 308 -9.33 11.95 7.94
CA LEU A 308 -8.86 10.57 8.18
C LEU A 308 -7.43 10.59 8.74
N ASP A 309 -7.16 9.73 9.71
CA ASP A 309 -5.77 9.45 10.10
C ASP A 309 -4.98 9.02 8.84
N ARG A 310 -3.72 9.44 8.74
CA ARG A 310 -2.89 9.14 7.56
C ARG A 310 -2.74 7.64 7.31
N ARG A 311 -2.79 6.82 8.37
CA ARG A 311 -2.69 5.35 8.33
C ARG A 311 -3.99 4.67 7.93
N THR A 312 -5.13 5.38 7.99
CA THR A 312 -6.44 4.82 7.65
C THR A 312 -6.55 4.55 6.15
N ARG A 313 -6.93 3.32 5.83
CA ARG A 313 -7.25 2.85 4.48
C ARG A 313 -8.75 2.72 4.33
N VAL A 314 -9.30 3.33 3.30
CA VAL A 314 -10.74 3.29 3.00
C VAL A 314 -10.92 3.01 1.52
N LEU A 315 -11.76 2.02 1.23
CA LEU A 315 -12.21 1.68 -0.12
C LEU A 315 -13.72 1.62 -0.13
N TYR A 316 -14.35 1.88 -1.25
CA TYR A 316 -15.80 1.69 -1.38
C TYR A 316 -16.19 1.04 -2.69
N HIS A 317 -17.32 0.34 -2.65
CA HIS A 317 -17.98 -0.21 -3.84
C HIS A 317 -19.49 -0.14 -3.65
N ARG A 318 -20.21 0.55 -4.55
CA ARG A 318 -21.68 0.75 -4.45
C ARG A 318 -22.10 1.29 -3.08
N GLY A 319 -22.82 0.50 -2.26
CA GLY A 319 -23.34 0.88 -0.96
C GLY A 319 -22.55 0.34 0.24
N ALA A 320 -21.31 -0.09 0.04
CA ALA A 320 -20.45 -0.62 1.11
C ALA A 320 -19.07 0.02 1.08
N ILE A 321 -18.39 0.00 2.24
CA ILE A 321 -16.99 0.36 2.39
C ILE A 321 -16.20 -0.75 3.06
N GLY A 322 -14.91 -0.80 2.75
CA GLY A 322 -13.90 -1.40 3.57
C GLY A 322 -13.09 -0.30 4.24
N ILE A 323 -12.98 -0.33 5.54
CA ILE A 323 -12.19 0.61 6.33
C ILE A 323 -11.31 -0.14 7.31
N ASN A 324 -10.00 -0.04 7.17
CA ASN A 324 -9.01 -0.71 8.00
C ASN A 324 -9.30 -2.22 8.23
N GLY A 325 -9.72 -2.92 7.16
CA GLY A 325 -10.08 -4.34 7.20
C GLY A 325 -11.53 -4.64 7.54
N GLU A 326 -12.27 -3.68 8.10
CA GLU A 326 -13.69 -3.87 8.40
C GLU A 326 -14.58 -3.58 7.19
N HIS A 327 -15.51 -4.50 6.89
CA HIS A 327 -16.57 -4.27 5.89
C HIS A 327 -17.80 -3.65 6.56
N VAL A 328 -18.31 -2.56 5.99
CA VAL A 328 -19.49 -1.85 6.49
C VAL A 328 -20.46 -1.56 5.36
N ASN A 329 -21.70 -2.03 5.48
CA ASN A 329 -22.79 -1.60 4.61
C ASN A 329 -23.26 -0.21 5.02
N LEU A 330 -23.38 0.70 4.06
CA LEU A 330 -23.80 2.08 4.30
C LEU A 330 -25.29 2.25 3.96
N GLU A 331 -26.02 2.88 4.86
CA GLU A 331 -27.36 3.37 4.58
C GLU A 331 -27.34 4.37 3.41
N PRO A 332 -28.41 4.47 2.60
CA PRO A 332 -28.44 5.34 1.42
C PRO A 332 -27.99 6.78 1.69
N GLY A 333 -28.47 7.40 2.78
CA GLY A 333 -28.13 8.77 3.15
C GLY A 333 -26.68 8.98 3.62
N VAL A 334 -26.00 7.92 4.08
CA VAL A 334 -24.62 7.96 4.60
C VAL A 334 -23.60 7.81 3.47
N ARG A 335 -23.98 7.23 2.34
CA ARG A 335 -23.07 6.88 1.25
C ARG A 335 -22.29 8.07 0.72
N VAL A 336 -22.96 9.15 0.36
CA VAL A 336 -22.32 10.31 -0.29
C VAL A 336 -21.27 10.97 0.61
N PRO A 337 -21.57 11.32 1.89
CA PRO A 337 -20.55 11.89 2.77
C PRO A 337 -19.35 10.95 3.00
N VAL A 338 -19.59 9.66 3.18
CA VAL A 338 -18.54 8.68 3.45
C VAL A 338 -17.66 8.42 2.22
N GLN A 339 -18.25 8.29 1.03
CA GLN A 339 -17.49 8.19 -0.21
C GLN A 339 -16.63 9.43 -0.45
N ARG A 340 -17.20 10.62 -0.20
CA ARG A 340 -16.43 11.85 -0.27
C ARG A 340 -15.27 11.85 0.73
N LEU A 341 -15.50 11.40 1.97
CA LEU A 341 -14.42 11.25 2.96
C LEU A 341 -13.32 10.31 2.46
N ALA A 342 -13.67 9.19 1.85
CA ALA A 342 -12.71 8.25 1.26
C ALA A 342 -11.90 8.92 0.14
N ASP A 343 -12.56 9.64 -0.77
CA ASP A 343 -11.92 10.26 -1.93
C ASP A 343 -10.99 11.41 -1.56
N VAL A 344 -11.44 12.32 -0.67
CA VAL A 344 -10.67 13.54 -0.36
C VAL A 344 -9.98 13.49 1.01
N ARG A 345 -10.23 12.45 1.81
CA ARG A 345 -9.69 12.20 3.15
C ARG A 345 -10.05 13.25 4.21
N GLU A 346 -10.93 14.16 3.87
CA GLU A 346 -11.38 15.25 4.74
C GLU A 346 -12.84 15.59 4.43
N LEU A 347 -13.62 15.94 5.46
CA LEU A 347 -14.93 16.56 5.30
C LEU A 347 -14.94 17.89 6.01
N THR A 348 -15.18 18.95 5.27
CA THR A 348 -15.37 20.29 5.81
C THR A 348 -16.72 20.43 6.51
N PRO A 349 -16.92 21.41 7.39
CA PRO A 349 -18.22 21.72 7.98
C PRO A 349 -19.32 21.88 6.94
N ALA A 350 -19.05 22.57 5.83
CA ALA A 350 -20.00 22.74 4.74
C ALA A 350 -20.45 21.42 4.10
N ALA A 351 -19.52 20.47 3.93
CA ALA A 351 -19.84 19.15 3.39
C ALA A 351 -20.70 18.27 4.32
N LEU A 352 -20.75 18.63 5.62
CA LEU A 352 -21.48 17.90 6.65
C LEU A 352 -22.80 18.61 7.03
N GLN A 353 -23.10 19.77 6.45
CA GLN A 353 -24.28 20.56 6.81
C GLN A 353 -25.58 19.80 6.66
N ALA A 354 -25.77 19.13 5.53
CA ALA A 354 -26.94 18.31 5.21
C ALA A 354 -26.77 16.81 5.51
N ALA A 355 -25.69 16.42 6.22
CA ALA A 355 -25.43 15.02 6.51
C ALA A 355 -26.42 14.47 7.54
N PRO A 356 -27.00 13.27 7.32
CA PRO A 356 -27.93 12.64 8.25
C PRO A 356 -27.23 12.21 9.55
N ALA A 357 -28.02 12.04 10.61
CA ALA A 357 -27.52 11.64 11.94
C ALA A 357 -26.66 10.36 11.92
N ALA A 358 -27.02 9.39 11.10
CA ALA A 358 -26.29 8.13 10.93
C ALA A 358 -24.85 8.35 10.40
N THR A 359 -24.58 9.42 9.64
CA THR A 359 -23.23 9.81 9.23
C THR A 359 -22.39 10.14 10.46
N PHE A 360 -22.89 10.95 11.39
CA PHE A 360 -22.16 11.33 12.59
C PHE A 360 -21.92 10.14 13.52
N ALA A 361 -22.85 9.19 13.58
CA ALA A 361 -22.66 7.95 14.32
C ALA A 361 -21.50 7.11 13.76
N SER A 362 -21.40 6.98 12.44
CA SER A 362 -20.29 6.31 11.77
C SER A 362 -18.97 7.04 12.00
N LEU A 363 -18.94 8.36 11.84
CA LEU A 363 -17.74 9.17 12.08
C LEU A 363 -17.31 9.12 13.56
N HIS A 364 -18.25 9.11 14.51
CA HIS A 364 -17.93 8.99 15.93
C HIS A 364 -17.29 7.64 16.28
N ARG A 365 -17.81 6.52 15.74
CA ARG A 365 -17.19 5.20 15.90
C ARG A 365 -15.75 5.19 15.40
N TRP A 366 -15.48 5.76 14.24
CA TRP A 366 -14.13 5.82 13.67
C TRP A 366 -13.21 6.79 14.42
N TYR A 367 -13.76 7.87 14.98
CA TYR A 367 -13.02 8.76 15.88
C TYR A 367 -12.58 8.03 17.16
N VAL A 368 -13.46 7.28 17.80
CA VAL A 368 -13.14 6.50 18.99
C VAL A 368 -12.10 5.42 18.69
N ALA A 369 -12.12 4.85 17.48
CA ALA A 369 -11.12 3.90 17.01
C ALA A 369 -9.76 4.56 16.66
N GLY A 370 -9.69 5.88 16.57
CA GLY A 370 -8.49 6.62 16.15
C GLY A 370 -8.28 6.66 14.63
N TRP A 371 -9.30 6.28 13.85
CA TRP A 371 -9.21 6.22 12.39
C TRP A 371 -9.43 7.57 11.71
N LEU A 372 -10.01 8.51 12.43
CA LEU A 372 -10.15 9.89 12.00
C LEU A 372 -10.02 10.84 13.20
N HIS A 373 -9.76 12.11 12.91
CA HIS A 373 -9.59 13.17 13.87
C HIS A 373 -10.47 14.38 13.49
N LEU A 374 -10.75 15.24 14.45
CA LEU A 374 -11.29 16.56 14.14
C LEU A 374 -10.26 17.31 13.29
N ALA A 375 -10.71 17.94 12.22
CA ALA A 375 -9.82 18.75 11.42
C ALA A 375 -9.19 19.88 12.28
N PRO A 376 -7.92 20.27 12.01
CA PRO A 376 -7.32 21.42 12.69
C PRO A 376 -8.27 22.61 12.62
N GLY A 377 -8.49 23.29 13.74
CA GLY A 377 -9.28 24.51 13.74
C GLY A 377 -8.59 25.52 12.80
N ASN A 378 -9.35 26.30 12.03
CA ASN A 378 -8.82 27.48 11.39
C ASN A 378 -8.35 28.43 12.50
N SER A 379 -7.09 28.30 12.92
CA SER A 379 -6.41 29.42 13.55
C SER A 379 -6.28 30.46 12.45
N HIS A 380 -7.17 31.44 12.43
CA HIS A 380 -6.90 32.66 11.69
C HIS A 380 -5.57 33.21 12.21
N PRO A 381 -4.64 33.58 11.30
CA PRO A 381 -3.45 34.30 11.71
C PRO A 381 -3.79 35.61 12.38
#